data_75c1795d1c4644dda253dd9d035af67c
#
_entry.id   75c1795d1c4644dda253dd9d035af67c
#
_cell.length_a   1.000
_cell.length_b   1.000
_cell.length_c   1.000
_cell.angle_alpha   90.00
_cell.angle_beta   90.00
_cell.angle_gamma   90.00
#
_symmetry.space_group_name_H-M   'P 1'
#
loop_
_entity.id
_entity.type
_entity.pdbx_description
1 polymer ?
#
loop_
_entity_poly.entity_id
_entity_poly.type
_entity_poly.pdbx_seq_one_letter_code
_entity_poly.pdbx_strand_id
1 'polypeptide(L)'
;AMARMGVRTGYVGKVGRDTTGDFFEQALVNLGIEPHILRGNERSGRCVSLVSADGERTMCTFLGAALEMRGDELNESLFDGYDCLYIEGYLVQDHELIGRAVRLAKACGLTVALDLASFNIVDENLGFLNELTDGYVDVLFANEQEAFSFTGERNPLEALDKISRKCPLAVVKR
;
A
#
# COMPACT_ATOMS: atom_id res chain seq x y z
N ALA A 1 8.27 -11.04 0.76
CA ALA A 1 8.90 -11.36 -0.53
C ALA A 1 10.23 -10.63 -0.68
N MET A 2 10.28 -9.29 -0.71
CA MET A 2 11.49 -8.48 -0.97
C MET A 2 12.66 -8.79 -0.04
N ALA A 3 12.46 -8.83 1.28
CA ALA A 3 13.51 -9.18 2.23
C ALA A 3 14.14 -10.58 1.96
N ARG A 4 13.31 -11.56 1.57
CA ARG A 4 13.81 -12.90 1.18
C ARG A 4 14.60 -12.91 -0.12
N MET A 5 14.48 -11.87 -0.93
CA MET A 5 15.28 -11.67 -2.16
C MET A 5 16.53 -10.85 -1.90
N GLY A 6 16.84 -10.54 -0.63
CA GLY A 6 18.04 -9.78 -0.24
C GLY A 6 17.87 -8.26 -0.34
N VAL A 7 16.66 -7.76 -0.58
CA VAL A 7 16.39 -6.31 -0.60
C VAL A 7 16.21 -5.81 0.83
N ARG A 8 16.94 -4.75 1.23
CA ARG A 8 16.68 -4.06 2.51
C ARG A 8 15.23 -3.58 2.53
N THR A 9 14.48 -3.99 3.52
CA THR A 9 13.04 -3.72 3.60
C THR A 9 12.69 -3.18 4.97
N GLY A 10 11.99 -2.05 5.02
CA GLY A 10 11.31 -1.52 6.20
C GLY A 10 9.80 -1.71 6.07
N TYR A 11 9.11 -1.75 7.19
CA TYR A 11 7.65 -1.80 7.25
C TYR A 11 7.14 -0.75 8.22
N VAL A 12 6.30 0.16 7.72
CA VAL A 12 5.63 1.18 8.53
C VAL A 12 4.17 0.76 8.74
N GLY A 13 3.71 0.77 9.97
CA GLY A 13 2.33 0.40 10.29
C GLY A 13 2.00 0.59 11.77
N LYS A 14 0.73 0.38 12.12
CA LYS A 14 0.25 0.54 13.50
C LYS A 14 -0.47 -0.70 13.97
N VAL A 15 -0.10 -1.18 15.16
CA VAL A 15 -0.69 -2.35 15.82
C VAL A 15 -1.12 -2.00 17.24
N GLY A 16 -1.98 -2.83 17.82
CA GLY A 16 -2.40 -2.69 19.20
C GLY A 16 -1.28 -3.02 20.21
N ARG A 17 -1.54 -2.67 21.47
CA ARG A 17 -0.71 -3.08 22.63
C ARG A 17 -1.14 -4.45 23.12
N ASP A 18 -1.07 -5.44 22.24
CA ASP A 18 -1.51 -6.81 22.50
C ASP A 18 -0.52 -7.86 21.94
N THR A 19 -0.72 -9.11 22.33
CA THR A 19 0.15 -10.23 21.89
C THR A 19 0.17 -10.43 20.37
N THR A 20 -0.89 -10.02 19.67
CA THR A 20 -0.94 -10.09 18.20
C THR A 20 0.01 -9.06 17.59
N GLY A 21 0.02 -7.84 18.12
CA GLY A 21 0.96 -6.78 17.70
C GLY A 21 2.41 -7.15 17.99
N ASP A 22 2.69 -7.73 19.16
CA ASP A 22 4.04 -8.19 19.52
C ASP A 22 4.50 -9.34 18.61
N PHE A 23 3.61 -10.29 18.32
CA PHE A 23 3.88 -11.37 17.38
C PHE A 23 4.19 -10.84 15.98
N PHE A 24 3.42 -9.86 15.50
CA PHE A 24 3.61 -9.28 14.17
C PHE A 24 4.97 -8.58 14.06
N GLU A 25 5.31 -7.73 15.03
CA GLU A 25 6.60 -7.04 15.07
C GLU A 25 7.80 -8.02 15.11
N GLN A 26 7.70 -9.04 15.98
CA GLN A 26 8.74 -10.08 16.06
C GLN A 26 8.86 -10.87 14.75
N ALA A 27 7.75 -11.13 14.06
CA ALA A 27 7.75 -11.81 12.76
C ALA A 27 8.48 -10.98 11.69
N LEU A 28 8.32 -9.66 11.68
CA LEU A 28 9.07 -8.76 10.78
C LEU A 28 10.59 -8.87 11.04
N VAL A 29 11.00 -8.77 12.32
CA VAL A 29 12.42 -8.89 12.72
C VAL A 29 13.00 -10.24 12.28
N ASN A 30 12.27 -11.33 12.52
CA ASN A 30 12.72 -12.68 12.13
C ASN A 30 12.87 -12.87 10.62
N LEU A 31 12.16 -12.04 9.82
CA LEU A 31 12.27 -12.02 8.36
C LEU A 31 13.33 -11.05 7.84
N GLY A 32 14.05 -10.35 8.72
CA GLY A 32 15.03 -9.33 8.34
C GLY A 32 14.39 -8.05 7.80
N ILE A 33 13.15 -7.76 8.22
CA ILE A 33 12.44 -6.53 7.89
C ILE A 33 12.57 -5.57 9.07
N GLU A 34 12.98 -4.33 8.80
CA GLU A 34 13.09 -3.28 9.82
C GLU A 34 11.68 -2.80 10.23
N PRO A 35 11.26 -2.99 11.50
CA PRO A 35 9.92 -2.64 11.91
C PRO A 35 9.87 -1.17 12.37
N HIS A 36 9.10 -0.35 11.67
CA HIS A 36 8.69 0.98 12.10
C HIS A 36 7.24 0.92 12.61
N ILE A 37 7.05 0.20 13.72
CA ILE A 37 5.73 -0.13 14.27
C ILE A 37 5.30 0.90 15.30
N LEU A 38 4.19 1.57 15.02
CA LEU A 38 3.48 2.42 15.97
C LEU A 38 2.51 1.58 16.82
N ARG A 39 2.21 2.06 18.03
CA ARG A 39 1.29 1.37 18.96
C ARG A 39 0.02 2.22 19.16
N GLY A 40 -1.11 1.64 18.74
CA GLY A 40 -2.44 2.23 18.92
C GLY A 40 -3.09 1.83 20.24
N ASN A 41 -4.31 2.35 20.47
CA ASN A 41 -5.13 2.05 21.64
C ASN A 41 -6.08 0.89 21.37
N GLU A 42 -6.53 0.74 20.11
CA GLU A 42 -7.37 -0.38 19.69
C GLU A 42 -6.53 -1.66 19.55
N ARG A 43 -7.21 -2.80 19.49
CA ARG A 43 -6.56 -4.10 19.26
C ARG A 43 -5.93 -4.16 17.88
N SER A 44 -4.89 -4.98 17.74
CA SER A 44 -4.26 -5.25 16.45
C SER A 44 -5.26 -5.77 15.42
N GLY A 45 -5.10 -5.35 14.18
CA GLY A 45 -5.90 -5.81 13.05
C GLY A 45 -5.83 -7.33 12.86
N ARG A 46 -6.92 -7.91 12.35
CA ARG A 46 -7.04 -9.35 12.07
C ARG A 46 -7.85 -9.55 10.80
N CYS A 47 -7.47 -10.55 10.04
CA CYS A 47 -8.25 -10.99 8.88
C CYS A 47 -8.49 -12.49 9.00
N VAL A 48 -9.76 -12.89 8.96
CA VAL A 48 -10.18 -14.30 8.88
C VAL A 48 -10.47 -14.60 7.42
N SER A 49 -9.75 -15.57 6.85
CA SER A 49 -10.00 -16.05 5.51
C SER A 49 -10.83 -17.34 5.59
N LEU A 50 -12.03 -17.30 5.05
CA LEU A 50 -12.90 -18.46 4.88
C LEU A 50 -12.64 -19.01 3.46
N VAL A 51 -12.28 -20.28 3.39
CA VAL A 51 -11.99 -20.95 2.12
C VAL A 51 -13.05 -22.01 1.88
N SER A 52 -13.79 -21.90 0.77
CA SER A 52 -14.78 -22.86 0.34
C SER A 52 -14.15 -24.09 -0.36
N ALA A 53 -14.95 -25.14 -0.57
CA ALA A 53 -14.44 -26.40 -1.15
C ALA A 53 -13.90 -26.24 -2.59
N ASP A 54 -14.36 -25.24 -3.33
CA ASP A 54 -13.90 -24.85 -4.67
C ASP A 54 -12.66 -23.94 -4.67
N GLY A 55 -12.16 -23.57 -3.46
CA GLY A 55 -10.96 -22.74 -3.28
C GLY A 55 -11.23 -21.24 -3.27
N GLU A 56 -12.47 -20.79 -3.38
CA GLU A 56 -12.83 -19.38 -3.26
C GLU A 56 -12.60 -18.88 -1.83
N ARG A 57 -12.18 -17.61 -1.70
CA ARG A 57 -11.83 -17.00 -0.41
C ARG A 57 -12.72 -15.81 -0.11
N THR A 58 -13.33 -15.84 1.06
CA THR A 58 -14.03 -14.69 1.64
C THR A 58 -13.24 -14.16 2.81
N MET A 59 -12.93 -12.87 2.80
CA MET A 59 -12.15 -12.19 3.83
C MET A 59 -13.07 -11.44 4.79
N CYS A 60 -12.93 -11.73 6.09
CA CYS A 60 -13.58 -10.96 7.17
C CYS A 60 -12.49 -10.16 7.90
N THR A 61 -12.37 -8.87 7.60
CA THR A 61 -11.30 -8.01 8.08
C THR A 61 -11.76 -7.10 9.20
N PHE A 62 -11.02 -7.10 10.31
CA PHE A 62 -11.05 -6.10 11.37
C PHE A 62 -9.72 -5.35 11.35
N LEU A 63 -9.73 -4.08 10.97
CA LEU A 63 -8.51 -3.28 10.81
C LEU A 63 -7.90 -2.84 12.14
N GLY A 64 -8.72 -2.64 13.19
CA GLY A 64 -8.25 -2.31 14.54
C GLY A 64 -7.33 -1.09 14.57
N ALA A 65 -6.24 -1.20 15.32
CA ALA A 65 -5.27 -0.13 15.52
C ALA A 65 -4.66 0.43 14.21
N ALA A 66 -4.71 -0.31 13.10
CA ALA A 66 -4.23 0.19 11.81
C ALA A 66 -5.00 1.43 11.33
N LEU A 67 -6.30 1.54 11.69
CA LEU A 67 -7.11 2.73 11.40
C LEU A 67 -6.76 3.96 12.23
N GLU A 68 -6.00 3.79 13.31
CA GLU A 68 -5.55 4.91 14.15
C GLU A 68 -4.27 5.56 13.61
N MET A 69 -3.69 5.05 12.52
CA MET A 69 -2.49 5.62 11.92
C MET A 69 -2.82 6.98 11.31
N ARG A 70 -1.99 8.00 11.61
CA ARG A 70 -2.21 9.38 11.18
C ARG A 70 -1.02 9.90 10.40
N GLY A 71 -1.29 10.85 9.50
CA GLY A 71 -0.24 11.47 8.70
C GLY A 71 0.81 12.21 9.53
N ASP A 72 0.44 12.82 10.66
CA ASP A 72 1.35 13.55 11.56
C ASP A 72 2.32 12.63 12.33
N GLU A 73 2.05 11.33 12.39
CA GLU A 73 2.98 10.33 12.94
C GLU A 73 4.12 9.97 11.96
N LEU A 74 3.99 10.38 10.68
CA LEU A 74 5.03 10.19 9.68
C LEU A 74 6.04 11.34 9.71
N ASN A 75 7.32 10.99 9.69
CA ASN A 75 8.43 11.95 9.62
C ASN A 75 9.53 11.43 8.65
N GLU A 76 10.45 12.31 8.29
CA GLU A 76 11.49 12.03 7.29
C GLU A 76 12.40 10.87 7.69
N SER A 77 12.66 10.66 8.99
CA SER A 77 13.55 9.58 9.43
C SER A 77 13.06 8.16 9.12
N LEU A 78 11.74 8.01 8.85
CA LEU A 78 11.18 6.73 8.39
C LEU A 78 11.65 6.33 6.97
N PHE A 79 12.16 7.29 6.22
CA PHE A 79 12.59 7.10 4.82
C PHE A 79 14.13 7.01 4.68
N ASP A 80 14.87 7.22 5.78
CA ASP A 80 16.34 7.24 5.75
C ASP A 80 16.93 5.91 5.30
N GLY A 81 17.74 5.97 4.24
CA GLY A 81 18.43 4.82 3.67
C GLY A 81 17.55 3.85 2.88
N TYR A 82 16.35 4.30 2.47
CA TYR A 82 15.51 3.60 1.51
C TYR A 82 15.47 4.35 0.18
N ASP A 83 15.30 3.60 -0.92
CA ASP A 83 15.23 4.14 -2.27
C ASP A 83 13.80 4.20 -2.81
N CYS A 84 12.88 3.47 -2.17
CA CYS A 84 11.51 3.32 -2.65
C CYS A 84 10.50 3.25 -1.49
N LEU A 85 9.41 3.98 -1.64
CA LEU A 85 8.19 3.80 -0.86
C LEU A 85 7.19 2.97 -1.69
N TYR A 86 6.79 1.80 -1.18
CA TYR A 86 5.71 1.00 -1.76
C TYR A 86 4.43 1.18 -0.93
N ILE A 87 3.35 1.56 -1.60
CA ILE A 87 2.03 1.79 -0.99
C ILE A 87 1.06 0.73 -1.51
N GLU A 88 0.41 0.06 -0.58
CA GLU A 88 -0.69 -0.85 -0.84
C GLU A 88 -1.99 -0.05 -0.95
N GLY A 89 -2.73 -0.23 -2.05
CA GLY A 89 -3.82 0.65 -2.46
C GLY A 89 -5.00 0.71 -1.48
N TYR A 90 -5.21 -0.28 -0.62
CA TYR A 90 -6.25 -0.18 0.41
C TYR A 90 -6.03 1.00 1.38
N LEU A 91 -4.81 1.50 1.50
CA LEU A 91 -4.48 2.63 2.36
C LEU A 91 -4.91 3.98 1.77
N VAL A 92 -5.21 4.07 0.47
CA VAL A 92 -5.60 5.34 -0.18
C VAL A 92 -6.95 5.87 0.29
N GLN A 93 -7.71 5.11 1.05
CA GLN A 93 -8.92 5.58 1.72
C GLN A 93 -8.64 6.68 2.76
N ASP A 94 -7.43 6.73 3.32
CA ASP A 94 -6.96 7.83 4.15
C ASP A 94 -6.10 8.79 3.30
N HIS A 95 -6.76 9.76 2.68
CA HIS A 95 -6.13 10.75 1.80
C HIS A 95 -5.07 11.60 2.52
N GLU A 96 -5.27 11.92 3.81
CA GLU A 96 -4.32 12.70 4.59
C GLU A 96 -3.04 11.91 4.84
N LEU A 97 -3.17 10.66 5.31
CA LEU A 97 -2.05 9.76 5.57
C LEU A 97 -1.22 9.54 4.31
N ILE A 98 -1.87 9.13 3.21
CA ILE A 98 -1.16 8.81 1.97
C ILE A 98 -0.60 10.06 1.30
N GLY A 99 -1.35 11.16 1.28
CA GLY A 99 -0.85 12.43 0.77
C GLY A 99 0.38 12.92 1.55
N ARG A 100 0.44 12.71 2.88
CA ARG A 100 1.63 13.01 3.70
C ARG A 100 2.78 12.08 3.37
N ALA A 101 2.51 10.76 3.27
CA ALA A 101 3.53 9.75 2.98
C ALA A 101 4.25 10.01 1.64
N VAL A 102 3.50 10.27 0.56
CA VAL A 102 4.11 10.51 -0.76
C VAL A 102 4.89 11.81 -0.80
N ARG A 103 4.41 12.88 -0.15
CA ARG A 103 5.16 14.15 -0.07
C ARG A 103 6.48 13.99 0.67
N LEU A 104 6.49 13.29 1.80
CA LEU A 104 7.72 13.00 2.54
C LEU A 104 8.68 12.14 1.74
N ALA A 105 8.19 11.06 1.12
CA ALA A 105 9.01 10.19 0.27
C ALA A 105 9.67 10.97 -0.87
N LYS A 106 8.92 11.82 -1.57
CA LYS A 106 9.48 12.66 -2.66
C LYS A 106 10.46 13.70 -2.13
N ALA A 107 10.22 14.31 -0.97
CA ALA A 107 11.15 15.24 -0.33
C ALA A 107 12.47 14.55 0.04
N CYS A 108 12.43 13.27 0.41
CA CYS A 108 13.62 12.44 0.67
C CYS A 108 14.22 11.81 -0.60
N GLY A 109 13.66 12.09 -1.79
CA GLY A 109 14.18 11.60 -3.07
C GLY A 109 13.83 10.16 -3.43
N LEU A 110 12.83 9.55 -2.76
CA LEU A 110 12.44 8.18 -3.01
C LEU A 110 11.60 8.02 -4.29
N THR A 111 11.73 6.86 -4.91
CA THR A 111 10.75 6.36 -5.87
C THR A 111 9.47 5.98 -5.15
N VAL A 112 8.31 6.39 -5.66
CA VAL A 112 7.00 6.03 -5.10
C VAL A 112 6.33 4.99 -6.00
N ALA A 113 6.07 3.82 -5.45
CA ALA A 113 5.34 2.74 -6.10
C ALA A 113 3.97 2.53 -5.43
N LEU A 114 2.92 2.45 -6.22
CA LEU A 114 1.53 2.26 -5.77
C LEU A 114 0.92 1.04 -6.46
N ASP A 115 0.35 0.11 -5.68
CA ASP A 115 -0.54 -0.94 -6.21
C ASP A 115 -2.00 -0.51 -5.99
N LEU A 116 -2.85 -0.61 -7.01
CA LEU A 116 -4.25 -0.17 -6.92
C LEU A 116 -5.14 -1.09 -6.06
N ALA A 117 -4.68 -2.29 -5.75
CA ALA A 117 -5.25 -3.26 -4.80
C ALA A 117 -6.64 -3.80 -5.10
N SER A 118 -7.61 -2.98 -5.50
CA SER A 118 -8.99 -3.40 -5.79
C SER A 118 -9.72 -2.37 -6.64
N PHE A 119 -10.52 -2.84 -7.61
CA PHE A 119 -11.34 -1.98 -8.46
C PHE A 119 -12.33 -1.10 -7.66
N ASN A 120 -12.89 -1.61 -6.55
CA ASN A 120 -13.77 -0.83 -5.68
C ASN A 120 -13.04 0.36 -5.04
N ILE A 121 -11.81 0.15 -4.58
CA ILE A 121 -10.96 1.22 -4.04
C ILE A 121 -10.68 2.27 -5.11
N VAL A 122 -10.40 1.82 -6.34
CA VAL A 122 -10.17 2.72 -7.48
C VAL A 122 -11.41 3.57 -7.77
N ASP A 123 -12.58 2.96 -7.87
CA ASP A 123 -13.84 3.65 -8.18
C ASP A 123 -14.18 4.71 -7.11
N GLU A 124 -14.00 4.36 -5.83
CA GLU A 124 -14.30 5.24 -4.70
C GLU A 124 -13.30 6.41 -4.57
N ASN A 125 -12.06 6.23 -5.01
CA ASN A 125 -10.96 7.19 -4.80
C ASN A 125 -10.33 7.70 -6.11
N LEU A 126 -11.01 7.58 -7.24
CA LEU A 126 -10.45 7.86 -8.57
C LEU A 126 -9.83 9.27 -8.70
N GLY A 127 -10.47 10.28 -8.14
CA GLY A 127 -9.95 11.65 -8.15
C GLY A 127 -8.60 11.76 -7.44
N PHE A 128 -8.50 11.24 -6.22
CA PHE A 128 -7.28 11.26 -5.42
C PHE A 128 -6.17 10.39 -6.04
N LEU A 129 -6.51 9.21 -6.56
CA LEU A 129 -5.55 8.35 -7.27
C LEU A 129 -4.96 9.03 -8.51
N ASN A 130 -5.77 9.80 -9.25
CA ASN A 130 -5.26 10.60 -10.36
C ASN A 130 -4.29 11.69 -9.88
N GLU A 131 -4.64 12.43 -8.80
CA GLU A 131 -3.75 13.44 -8.22
C GLU A 131 -2.42 12.84 -7.77
N LEU A 132 -2.46 11.67 -7.11
CA LEU A 132 -1.25 10.95 -6.69
C LEU A 132 -0.40 10.53 -7.89
N THR A 133 -1.04 9.98 -8.92
CA THR A 133 -0.33 9.45 -10.10
C THR A 133 0.28 10.59 -10.93
N ASP A 134 -0.43 11.69 -11.11
CA ASP A 134 0.07 12.84 -11.86
C ASP A 134 1.19 13.60 -11.12
N GLY A 135 1.22 13.54 -9.78
CA GLY A 135 2.13 14.36 -8.98
C GLY A 135 3.28 13.63 -8.28
N TYR A 136 3.11 12.35 -7.93
CA TYR A 136 4.02 11.69 -6.98
C TYR A 136 4.40 10.26 -7.36
N VAL A 137 3.53 9.50 -8.05
CA VAL A 137 3.75 8.08 -8.31
C VAL A 137 4.69 7.89 -9.49
N ASP A 138 5.75 7.12 -9.28
CA ASP A 138 6.72 6.76 -10.32
C ASP A 138 6.41 5.37 -10.92
N VAL A 139 5.81 4.47 -10.13
CA VAL A 139 5.47 3.11 -10.56
C VAL A 139 4.04 2.78 -10.15
N LEU A 140 3.19 2.45 -11.11
CA LEU A 140 1.81 2.03 -10.84
C LEU A 140 1.61 0.57 -11.19
N PHE A 141 1.09 -0.23 -10.24
CA PHE A 141 0.68 -1.61 -10.45
C PHE A 141 -0.85 -1.71 -10.46
N ALA A 142 -1.37 -2.44 -11.42
CA ALA A 142 -2.79 -2.75 -11.53
C ALA A 142 -3.00 -4.16 -12.08
N ASN A 143 -4.11 -4.81 -11.74
CA ASN A 143 -4.65 -5.90 -12.54
C ASN A 143 -5.58 -5.35 -13.65
N GLU A 144 -6.15 -6.21 -14.51
CA GLU A 144 -7.00 -5.78 -15.62
C GLU A 144 -8.26 -5.03 -15.16
N GLN A 145 -8.88 -5.44 -14.04
CA GLN A 145 -10.08 -4.80 -13.51
C GLN A 145 -9.77 -3.44 -12.89
N GLU A 146 -8.70 -3.34 -12.14
CA GLU A 146 -8.20 -2.09 -11.57
C GLU A 146 -7.80 -1.10 -12.66
N ALA A 147 -7.10 -1.57 -13.69
CA ALA A 147 -6.72 -0.74 -14.84
C ALA A 147 -7.95 -0.24 -15.60
N PHE A 148 -8.98 -1.07 -15.75
CA PHE A 148 -10.27 -0.63 -16.33
C PHE A 148 -10.94 0.44 -15.46
N SER A 149 -11.09 0.22 -14.16
CA SER A 149 -11.67 1.21 -13.24
C SER A 149 -10.90 2.53 -13.26
N PHE A 150 -9.56 2.47 -13.33
CA PHE A 150 -8.72 3.67 -13.33
C PHE A 150 -8.76 4.45 -14.65
N THR A 151 -8.87 3.75 -15.80
CA THR A 151 -8.73 4.36 -17.13
C THR A 151 -10.02 4.46 -17.92
N GLY A 152 -11.00 3.59 -17.65
CA GLY A 152 -12.18 3.35 -18.47
C GLY A 152 -11.94 2.48 -19.70
N GLU A 153 -10.69 2.01 -19.93
CA GLU A 153 -10.31 1.21 -21.10
C GLU A 153 -10.44 -0.30 -20.80
N ARG A 154 -11.27 -1.00 -21.58
CA ARG A 154 -11.46 -2.45 -21.43
C ARG A 154 -10.31 -3.29 -21.96
N ASN A 155 -9.56 -2.76 -22.93
CA ASN A 155 -8.38 -3.43 -23.46
C ASN A 155 -7.19 -3.16 -22.54
N PRO A 156 -6.55 -4.19 -21.95
CA PRO A 156 -5.42 -3.99 -21.02
C PRO A 156 -4.23 -3.24 -21.63
N LEU A 157 -4.00 -3.35 -22.94
CA LEU A 157 -2.92 -2.63 -23.61
C LEU A 157 -3.25 -1.14 -23.77
N GLU A 158 -4.51 -0.80 -24.05
CA GLU A 158 -4.97 0.59 -24.10
C GLU A 158 -4.97 1.22 -22.71
N ALA A 159 -5.40 0.47 -21.69
CA ALA A 159 -5.31 0.88 -20.29
C ALA A 159 -3.84 1.13 -19.88
N LEU A 160 -2.94 0.22 -20.22
CA LEU A 160 -1.50 0.38 -19.97
C LEU A 160 -0.92 1.62 -20.65
N ASP A 161 -1.24 1.86 -21.93
CA ASP A 161 -0.82 3.05 -22.65
C ASP A 161 -1.30 4.34 -21.96
N LYS A 162 -2.56 4.34 -21.52
CA LYS A 162 -3.14 5.51 -20.84
C LYS A 162 -2.49 5.77 -19.48
N ILE A 163 -2.21 4.72 -18.69
CA ILE A 163 -1.50 4.83 -17.41
C ILE A 163 -0.05 5.31 -17.64
N SER A 164 0.65 4.76 -18.64
CA SER A 164 2.04 5.10 -18.93
C SER A 164 2.30 6.57 -19.34
N ARG A 165 1.22 7.29 -19.68
CA ARG A 165 1.28 8.74 -19.93
C ARG A 165 1.23 9.57 -18.64
N LYS A 166 0.86 8.94 -17.51
CA LYS A 166 0.70 9.59 -16.21
C LYS A 166 1.87 9.34 -15.26
N CYS A 167 2.50 8.18 -15.36
CA CYS A 167 3.63 7.81 -14.50
C CYS A 167 4.76 7.17 -15.33
N PRO A 168 6.03 7.28 -14.88
CA PRO A 168 7.19 6.75 -15.59
C PRO A 168 7.17 5.25 -15.88
N LEU A 169 6.55 4.46 -15.00
CA LEU A 169 6.44 3.02 -15.17
C LEU A 169 5.04 2.53 -14.78
N ALA A 170 4.40 1.81 -15.69
CA ALA A 170 3.11 1.18 -15.48
C ALA A 170 3.20 -0.34 -15.67
N VAL A 171 2.56 -1.10 -14.79
CA VAL A 171 2.49 -2.57 -14.85
C VAL A 171 1.03 -2.99 -14.74
N VAL A 172 0.50 -3.62 -15.81
CA VAL A 172 -0.83 -4.24 -15.77
C VAL A 172 -0.65 -5.75 -15.76
N LYS A 173 -1.01 -6.36 -14.61
CA LYS A 173 -0.95 -7.82 -14.38
C LYS A 173 -2.16 -8.48 -15.06
N ARG A 174 -1.93 -9.62 -15.74
CA ARG A 174 -2.95 -10.42 -16.42
C ARG A 174 -3.17 -11.74 -15.70
#